data_796d1404c9cfe36f5fe3ef599a42e791
#
_entry.id   796d1404c9cfe36f5fe3ef599a42e791
#
_cell.length_a   1.000
_cell.length_b   1.000
_cell.length_c   1.000
_cell.angle_alpha   90.00
_cell.angle_beta   90.00
_cell.angle_gamma   90.00
#
_symmetry.space_group_name_H-M   'P 1'
#
loop_
_entity.id
_entity.type
_entity.pdbx_description
1 polymer ?
#
loop_
_entity_poly.entity_id
_entity_poly.type
_entity_poly.pdbx_seq_one_letter_code
_entity_poly.pdbx_strand_id
1 'polypeptide(L)'
;LDHISLEFRGGKVYGLQGKNGSGKTMLMRAVCGLITLSDGEIDIDGEILHKDISFPRSIGALLENPSFLNGYTGLENLKLLADIRGGIEEKELRDCLVKVGLDADDKRVYRKYSLGMKQKLGIAAAVMGSPDIVILDEPINAIDEAGVEKVRGILRGLKERGSVIIVACHDREELELLSDDIIKISKVRIIA
;
A
#
# COMPACT_ATOMS: atom_id res chain seq x y z
N LEU A 1 -16.41 8.82 7.43
CA LEU A 1 -15.37 9.58 8.14
C LEU A 1 -16.01 10.86 8.64
N ASP A 2 -15.88 11.13 9.94
CA ASP A 2 -16.58 12.22 10.59
C ASP A 2 -15.58 13.06 11.39
N HIS A 3 -15.40 14.35 10.98
CA HIS A 3 -14.50 15.31 11.63
C HIS A 3 -13.07 14.79 11.83
N ILE A 4 -12.46 14.24 10.75
CA ILE A 4 -11.08 13.77 10.77
C ILE A 4 -10.16 14.89 10.29
N SER A 5 -9.16 15.22 11.11
CA SER A 5 -8.05 16.08 10.73
C SER A 5 -6.75 15.34 11.02
N LEU A 6 -5.96 15.08 10.00
CA LEU A 6 -4.69 14.34 10.06
C LEU A 6 -3.64 14.99 9.19
N GLU A 7 -2.40 14.88 9.62
CA GLU A 7 -1.23 15.23 8.83
C GLU A 7 -0.32 14.02 8.74
N PHE A 8 0.09 13.67 7.51
CA PHE A 8 1.07 12.64 7.23
C PHE A 8 2.34 13.27 6.67
N ARG A 9 3.47 12.98 7.28
CA ARG A 9 4.78 13.52 6.86
C ARG A 9 5.64 12.43 6.23
N GLY A 10 6.38 12.80 5.19
CA GLY A 10 7.34 11.91 4.56
C GLY A 10 8.38 11.34 5.53
N GLY A 11 8.90 10.16 5.22
CA GLY A 11 9.86 9.46 6.05
C GLY A 11 9.28 8.81 7.31
N LYS A 12 7.97 8.51 7.32
CA LYS A 12 7.29 7.84 8.43
C LYS A 12 6.33 6.75 7.96
N VAL A 13 6.15 5.76 8.83
CA VAL A 13 5.11 4.74 8.72
C VAL A 13 4.01 5.00 9.73
N TYR A 14 2.80 5.22 9.26
CA TYR A 14 1.60 5.45 10.06
C TYR A 14 0.73 4.20 10.11
N GLY A 15 0.57 3.64 11.29
CA GLY A 15 -0.31 2.51 11.55
C GLY A 15 -1.74 2.93 11.83
N LEU A 16 -2.71 2.43 11.06
CA LEU A 16 -4.13 2.64 11.34
C LEU A 16 -4.67 1.50 12.19
N GLN A 17 -5.00 1.78 13.44
CA GLN A 17 -5.59 0.84 14.38
C GLN A 17 -7.11 1.05 14.51
N GLY A 18 -7.88 -0.02 14.46
CA GLY A 18 -9.32 0.03 14.65
C GLY A 18 -10.01 -1.26 14.29
N LYS A 19 -11.21 -1.49 14.86
CA LYS A 19 -12.05 -2.67 14.56
C LYS A 19 -12.50 -2.66 13.08
N ASN A 20 -12.96 -3.81 12.61
CA ASN A 20 -13.60 -3.89 11.29
C ASN A 20 -14.78 -2.93 11.22
N GLY A 21 -14.89 -2.21 10.09
CA GLY A 21 -15.90 -1.17 9.92
C GLY A 21 -15.62 0.16 10.63
N SER A 22 -14.43 0.35 11.26
CA SER A 22 -14.08 1.61 11.92
C SER A 22 -13.77 2.77 10.94
N GLY A 23 -13.57 2.48 9.66
CA GLY A 23 -13.29 3.49 8.63
C GLY A 23 -11.86 3.50 8.09
N LYS A 24 -10.96 2.57 8.51
CA LYS A 24 -9.58 2.50 8.00
C LYS A 24 -9.49 2.47 6.48
N THR A 25 -10.14 1.47 5.86
CA THR A 25 -10.17 1.32 4.39
C THR A 25 -10.80 2.53 3.71
N MET A 26 -11.82 3.16 4.32
CA MET A 26 -12.44 4.38 3.79
C MET A 26 -11.47 5.56 3.81
N LEU A 27 -10.68 5.73 4.88
CA LEU A 27 -9.62 6.75 4.94
C LEU A 27 -8.56 6.48 3.85
N MET A 28 -8.10 5.25 3.74
CA MET A 28 -7.13 4.86 2.72
C MET A 28 -7.66 5.12 1.30
N ARG A 29 -8.92 4.77 1.01
CA ARG A 29 -9.56 5.05 -0.29
C ARG A 29 -9.69 6.55 -0.56
N ALA A 30 -9.97 7.35 0.46
CA ALA A 30 -10.03 8.81 0.34
C ALA A 30 -8.67 9.39 -0.04
N VAL A 31 -7.60 8.99 0.65
CA VAL A 31 -6.22 9.42 0.33
C VAL A 31 -5.80 8.96 -1.07
N CYS A 32 -6.24 7.79 -1.51
CA CYS A 32 -6.00 7.31 -2.88
C CYS A 32 -6.77 8.07 -3.96
N GLY A 33 -7.73 8.95 -3.61
CA GLY A 33 -8.60 9.61 -4.59
C GLY A 33 -9.71 8.73 -5.15
N LEU A 34 -9.96 7.57 -4.53
CA LEU A 34 -10.97 6.61 -5.01
C LEU A 34 -12.39 6.94 -4.55
N ILE A 35 -12.53 7.86 -3.62
CA ILE A 35 -13.82 8.37 -3.14
C ILE A 35 -13.73 9.87 -2.94
N THR A 36 -14.82 10.57 -3.25
CA THR A 36 -14.96 12.01 -3.00
C THR A 36 -15.49 12.24 -1.60
N LEU A 37 -14.94 13.23 -0.90
CA LEU A 37 -15.44 13.66 0.39
C LEU A 37 -16.76 14.42 0.24
N SER A 38 -17.68 14.26 1.20
CA SER A 38 -18.89 15.07 1.28
C SER A 38 -18.62 16.47 1.84
N ASP A 39 -17.57 16.61 2.63
CA ASP A 39 -17.10 17.87 3.22
C ASP A 39 -15.61 17.73 3.59
N GLY A 40 -14.88 18.85 3.67
CA GLY A 40 -13.45 18.88 3.90
C GLY A 40 -12.62 18.67 2.63
N GLU A 41 -11.32 18.59 2.78
CA GLU A 41 -10.36 18.46 1.67
C GLU A 41 -9.19 17.57 2.04
N ILE A 42 -8.50 17.04 1.04
CA ILE A 42 -7.23 16.35 1.17
C ILE A 42 -6.22 17.13 0.36
N ASP A 43 -5.25 17.70 1.06
CA ASP A 43 -4.10 18.38 0.47
C ASP A 43 -2.93 17.42 0.36
N ILE A 44 -2.33 17.35 -0.81
CA ILE A 44 -1.12 16.55 -1.10
C ILE A 44 -0.07 17.48 -1.67
N ASP A 45 0.88 17.89 -0.83
CA ASP A 45 1.97 18.79 -1.20
C ASP A 45 1.50 20.11 -1.86
N GLY A 46 0.38 20.67 -1.38
CA GLY A 46 -0.22 21.92 -1.87
C GLY A 46 -1.20 21.76 -3.03
N GLU A 47 -1.50 20.53 -3.44
CA GLU A 47 -2.53 20.24 -4.46
C GLU A 47 -3.76 19.57 -3.81
N ILE A 48 -4.93 20.15 -3.98
CA ILE A 48 -6.19 19.64 -3.40
C ILE A 48 -6.75 18.52 -4.28
N LEU A 49 -6.95 17.34 -3.67
CA LEU A 49 -7.50 16.17 -4.34
C LEU A 49 -8.94 16.41 -4.80
N HIS A 50 -9.28 16.02 -6.02
CA HIS A 50 -10.55 16.26 -6.73
C HIS A 50 -10.84 17.71 -7.09
N LYS A 51 -9.89 18.64 -6.85
CA LYS A 51 -9.97 20.02 -7.27
C LYS A 51 -8.81 20.37 -8.21
N ASP A 52 -7.58 20.22 -7.76
CA ASP A 52 -6.37 20.49 -8.53
C ASP A 52 -5.86 19.25 -9.23
N ILE A 53 -5.96 18.07 -8.57
CA ILE A 53 -5.59 16.76 -9.09
C ILE A 53 -6.71 15.74 -8.85
N SER A 54 -6.90 14.80 -9.78
CA SER A 54 -7.89 13.73 -9.62
C SER A 54 -7.37 12.59 -8.73
N PHE A 55 -6.07 12.32 -8.79
CA PHE A 55 -5.37 11.28 -8.03
C PHE A 55 -4.00 11.78 -7.60
N PRO A 56 -3.43 11.27 -6.49
CA PRO A 56 -2.05 11.56 -6.12
C PRO A 56 -1.09 11.23 -7.26
N ARG A 57 -0.12 12.10 -7.54
CA ARG A 57 0.81 11.95 -8.68
C ARG A 57 1.71 10.72 -8.54
N SER A 58 2.09 10.37 -7.32
CA SER A 58 3.02 9.28 -7.02
C SER A 58 2.48 8.46 -5.85
N ILE A 59 1.66 7.45 -6.17
CA ILE A 59 1.03 6.58 -5.18
C ILE A 59 1.13 5.11 -5.57
N GLY A 60 1.35 4.25 -4.58
CA GLY A 60 1.19 2.82 -4.68
C GLY A 60 0.26 2.32 -3.59
N ALA A 61 -0.72 1.51 -3.96
CA ALA A 61 -1.72 1.04 -3.02
C ALA A 61 -2.00 -0.46 -3.14
N LEU A 62 -2.12 -1.12 -2.00
CA LEU A 62 -2.69 -2.44 -1.85
C LEU A 62 -3.89 -2.30 -0.92
N LEU A 63 -5.08 -2.23 -1.49
CA LEU A 63 -6.35 -2.17 -0.78
C LEU A 63 -7.08 -3.50 -0.96
N GLU A 64 -7.44 -4.14 0.15
CA GLU A 64 -8.13 -5.44 0.15
C GLU A 64 -7.29 -6.56 -0.55
N ASN A 65 -7.96 -7.56 -1.12
CA ASN A 65 -7.27 -8.67 -1.79
C ASN A 65 -6.74 -8.25 -3.16
N PRO A 66 -5.46 -8.49 -3.46
CA PRO A 66 -4.91 -8.16 -4.77
C PRO A 66 -5.58 -8.99 -5.87
N SER A 67 -5.90 -8.35 -6.99
CA SER A 67 -6.46 -9.00 -8.16
C SER A 67 -5.67 -8.63 -9.41
N PHE A 68 -5.17 -9.67 -10.10
CA PHE A 68 -4.35 -9.54 -11.30
C PHE A 68 -4.90 -10.42 -12.42
N LEU A 69 -4.33 -10.32 -13.61
CA LEU A 69 -4.75 -11.12 -14.75
C LEU A 69 -4.35 -12.58 -14.55
N ASN A 70 -5.35 -13.45 -14.50
CA ASN A 70 -5.21 -14.87 -14.15
C ASN A 70 -4.31 -15.69 -15.07
N GLY A 71 -4.20 -15.30 -16.33
CA GLY A 71 -3.43 -16.01 -17.37
C GLY A 71 -1.98 -15.55 -17.51
N TYR A 72 -1.55 -14.54 -16.74
CA TYR A 72 -0.22 -13.96 -16.80
C TYR A 72 0.61 -14.36 -15.58
N THR A 73 1.93 -14.40 -15.72
CA THR A 73 2.88 -14.59 -14.62
C THR A 73 2.92 -13.35 -13.72
N GLY A 74 3.60 -13.42 -12.57
CA GLY A 74 3.78 -12.26 -11.69
C GLY A 74 4.51 -11.13 -12.40
N LEU A 75 5.61 -11.43 -13.11
CA LEU A 75 6.39 -10.43 -13.84
C LEU A 75 5.57 -9.78 -14.96
N GLU A 76 4.82 -10.57 -15.74
CA GLU A 76 3.98 -10.03 -16.82
C GLU A 76 2.88 -9.11 -16.27
N ASN A 77 2.26 -9.46 -15.15
CA ASN A 77 1.30 -8.58 -14.48
C ASN A 77 1.92 -7.26 -14.05
N LEU A 78 3.13 -7.29 -13.45
CA LEU A 78 3.82 -6.06 -13.07
C LEU A 78 4.23 -5.22 -14.30
N LYS A 79 4.65 -5.84 -15.40
CA LYS A 79 4.95 -5.13 -16.65
C LYS A 79 3.74 -4.35 -17.18
N LEU A 80 2.57 -4.99 -17.23
CA LEU A 80 1.34 -4.31 -17.67
C LEU A 80 1.00 -3.09 -16.82
N LEU A 81 1.20 -3.17 -15.51
CA LEU A 81 1.00 -2.03 -14.61
C LEU A 81 2.08 -0.95 -14.81
N ALA A 82 3.33 -1.36 -15.00
CA ALA A 82 4.44 -0.46 -15.27
C ALA A 82 4.26 0.31 -16.59
N ASP A 83 3.73 -0.35 -17.62
CA ASP A 83 3.42 0.28 -18.92
C ASP A 83 2.36 1.39 -18.76
N ILE A 84 1.37 1.20 -17.88
CA ILE A 84 0.35 2.21 -17.58
C ILE A 84 0.95 3.40 -16.81
N ARG A 85 1.83 3.14 -15.84
CA ARG A 85 2.48 4.21 -15.05
C ARG A 85 3.56 4.93 -15.85
N GLY A 86 4.27 4.21 -16.71
CA GLY A 86 5.46 4.70 -17.41
C GLY A 86 6.72 4.76 -16.53
N GLY A 87 7.88 4.72 -17.16
CA GLY A 87 9.17 5.01 -16.52
C GLY A 87 9.73 3.94 -15.57
N ILE A 88 9.17 2.73 -15.51
CA ILE A 88 9.66 1.64 -14.66
C ILE A 88 10.29 0.55 -15.54
N GLU A 89 11.57 0.30 -15.36
CA GLU A 89 12.29 -0.70 -16.14
C GLU A 89 12.02 -2.14 -15.66
N GLU A 90 12.12 -3.13 -16.56
CA GLU A 90 11.94 -4.54 -16.21
C GLU A 90 12.85 -5.00 -15.08
N LYS A 91 14.07 -4.51 -15.03
CA LYS A 91 15.02 -4.82 -13.96
C LYS A 91 14.44 -4.46 -12.58
N GLU A 92 13.83 -3.29 -12.47
CA GLU A 92 13.23 -2.84 -11.21
C GLU A 92 12.03 -3.71 -10.81
N LEU A 93 11.20 -4.14 -11.78
CA LEU A 93 10.09 -5.06 -11.52
C LEU A 93 10.58 -6.41 -11.00
N ARG A 94 11.66 -6.94 -11.60
CA ARG A 94 12.32 -8.18 -11.12
C ARG A 94 12.86 -8.00 -9.71
N ASP A 95 13.52 -6.89 -9.43
CA ASP A 95 14.03 -6.56 -8.10
C ASP A 95 12.89 -6.46 -7.07
N CYS A 96 11.75 -5.88 -7.44
CA CYS A 96 10.57 -5.83 -6.57
C CYS A 96 10.03 -7.23 -6.25
N LEU A 97 9.94 -8.13 -7.24
CA LEU A 97 9.53 -9.52 -7.00
C LEU A 97 10.47 -10.23 -6.02
N VAL A 98 11.77 -10.11 -6.22
CA VAL A 98 12.78 -10.70 -5.33
C VAL A 98 12.69 -10.12 -3.92
N LYS A 99 12.51 -8.81 -3.79
CA LYS A 99 12.35 -8.13 -2.48
C LYS A 99 11.17 -8.67 -1.69
N VAL A 100 10.03 -8.96 -2.33
CA VAL A 100 8.88 -9.56 -1.63
C VAL A 100 9.00 -11.08 -1.45
N GLY A 101 10.06 -11.70 -1.97
CA GLY A 101 10.31 -13.15 -1.87
C GLY A 101 9.57 -13.99 -2.90
N LEU A 102 9.34 -13.42 -4.08
CA LEU A 102 8.89 -14.14 -5.27
C LEU A 102 10.06 -14.36 -6.22
N ASP A 103 10.03 -15.48 -6.95
CA ASP A 103 10.95 -15.72 -8.04
C ASP A 103 10.49 -14.93 -9.28
N ALA A 104 11.36 -14.05 -9.77
CA ALA A 104 11.08 -13.23 -10.95
C ALA A 104 10.99 -14.06 -12.25
N ASP A 105 11.54 -15.28 -12.26
CA ASP A 105 11.52 -16.21 -13.39
C ASP A 105 10.42 -17.29 -13.26
N ASP A 106 9.59 -17.23 -12.21
CA ASP A 106 8.47 -18.16 -12.03
C ASP A 106 7.52 -18.13 -13.23
N LYS A 107 7.40 -19.27 -13.92
CA LYS A 107 6.52 -19.42 -15.10
C LYS A 107 5.07 -19.72 -14.75
N ARG A 108 4.75 -19.89 -13.47
CA ARG A 108 3.36 -20.09 -13.04
C ARG A 108 2.53 -18.83 -13.30
N VAL A 109 1.36 -19.03 -13.85
CA VAL A 109 0.39 -17.94 -14.02
C VAL A 109 -0.31 -17.61 -12.70
N TYR A 110 -0.78 -16.38 -12.52
CA TYR A 110 -1.37 -15.85 -11.28
C TYR A 110 -2.46 -16.73 -10.66
N ARG A 111 -3.32 -17.36 -11.48
CA ARG A 111 -4.37 -18.28 -10.98
C ARG A 111 -3.80 -19.48 -10.20
N LYS A 112 -2.53 -19.82 -10.39
CA LYS A 112 -1.82 -20.91 -9.68
C LYS A 112 -1.04 -20.43 -8.44
N TYR A 113 -1.06 -19.13 -8.16
CA TYR A 113 -0.39 -18.59 -6.98
C TYR A 113 -1.16 -18.96 -5.71
N SER A 114 -0.43 -19.29 -4.65
CA SER A 114 -0.98 -19.38 -3.30
C SER A 114 -1.47 -18.01 -2.83
N LEU A 115 -2.30 -17.97 -1.78
CA LEU A 115 -2.77 -16.72 -1.20
C LEU A 115 -1.60 -15.81 -0.80
N GLY A 116 -0.57 -16.36 -0.12
CA GLY A 116 0.62 -15.59 0.24
C GLY A 116 1.42 -15.09 -0.97
N MET A 117 1.52 -15.87 -2.07
CA MET A 117 2.15 -15.39 -3.29
C MET A 117 1.37 -14.26 -3.95
N LYS A 118 0.04 -14.33 -3.93
CA LYS A 118 -0.83 -13.25 -4.42
C LYS A 118 -0.64 -11.98 -3.61
N GLN A 119 -0.57 -12.11 -2.29
CA GLN A 119 -0.32 -11.00 -1.38
C GLN A 119 1.04 -10.35 -1.65
N LYS A 120 2.10 -11.16 -1.76
CA LYS A 120 3.45 -10.70 -2.10
C LYS A 120 3.48 -9.97 -3.44
N LEU A 121 2.76 -10.44 -4.47
CA LEU A 121 2.65 -9.75 -5.75
C LEU A 121 1.92 -8.41 -5.62
N GLY A 122 0.86 -8.33 -4.80
CA GLY A 122 0.15 -7.09 -4.49
C GLY A 122 1.05 -6.04 -3.85
N ILE A 123 1.89 -6.46 -2.89
CA ILE A 123 2.89 -5.57 -2.28
C ILE A 123 3.92 -5.12 -3.33
N ALA A 124 4.44 -6.03 -4.16
CA ALA A 124 5.39 -5.67 -5.22
C ALA A 124 4.80 -4.60 -6.16
N ALA A 125 3.55 -4.75 -6.57
CA ALA A 125 2.85 -3.76 -7.39
C ALA A 125 2.65 -2.41 -6.69
N ALA A 126 2.38 -2.41 -5.38
CA ALA A 126 2.21 -1.19 -4.61
C ALA A 126 3.53 -0.41 -4.43
N VAL A 127 4.68 -1.10 -4.37
CA VAL A 127 5.97 -0.45 -4.08
C VAL A 127 6.86 -0.25 -5.31
N MET A 128 6.50 -0.81 -6.47
CA MET A 128 7.26 -0.62 -7.70
C MET A 128 7.32 0.85 -8.10
N GLY A 129 8.47 1.31 -8.60
CA GLY A 129 8.71 2.72 -8.92
C GLY A 129 8.91 3.60 -7.69
N SER A 130 9.01 3.01 -6.49
CA SER A 130 9.29 3.72 -5.23
C SER A 130 8.42 4.96 -5.03
N PRO A 131 7.08 4.81 -4.94
CA PRO A 131 6.15 5.94 -4.88
C PRO A 131 6.31 6.77 -3.61
N ASP A 132 5.92 8.06 -3.69
CA ASP A 132 5.99 9.01 -2.57
C ASP A 132 4.95 8.69 -1.49
N ILE A 133 3.81 8.12 -1.90
CA ILE A 133 2.76 7.66 -0.99
C ILE A 133 2.56 6.16 -1.18
N VAL A 134 2.62 5.39 -0.10
CA VAL A 134 2.36 3.95 -0.08
C VAL A 134 1.26 3.63 0.91
N ILE A 135 0.22 2.95 0.44
CA ILE A 135 -0.94 2.56 1.27
C ILE A 135 -1.11 1.05 1.20
N LEU A 136 -1.04 0.40 2.36
CA LEU A 136 -1.13 -1.05 2.47
C LEU A 136 -2.20 -1.46 3.50
N ASP A 137 -3.28 -2.07 3.01
CA ASP A 137 -4.32 -2.67 3.87
C ASP A 137 -4.02 -4.15 4.06
N GLU A 138 -3.78 -4.57 5.31
CA GLU A 138 -3.45 -5.94 5.72
C GLU A 138 -2.27 -6.57 4.92
N PRO A 139 -1.11 -5.90 4.79
CA PRO A 139 -0.04 -6.36 3.89
C PRO A 139 0.57 -7.70 4.28
N ILE A 140 0.56 -8.04 5.57
CA ILE A 140 1.19 -9.27 6.09
C ILE A 140 0.22 -10.45 6.20
N ASN A 141 -1.04 -10.27 5.83
CA ASN A 141 -2.02 -11.33 5.86
C ASN A 141 -1.63 -12.48 4.93
N ALA A 142 -1.71 -13.72 5.43
CA ALA A 142 -1.35 -14.94 4.70
C ALA A 142 0.13 -15.04 4.24
N ILE A 143 1.02 -14.21 4.78
CA ILE A 143 2.46 -14.24 4.52
C ILE A 143 3.18 -14.97 5.67
N ASP A 144 4.17 -15.77 5.33
CA ASP A 144 5.06 -16.44 6.27
C ASP A 144 6.00 -15.45 6.99
N GLU A 145 6.54 -15.83 8.13
CA GLU A 145 7.41 -14.98 8.97
C GLU A 145 8.58 -14.39 8.17
N ALA A 146 9.23 -15.21 7.32
CA ALA A 146 10.30 -14.73 6.44
C ALA A 146 9.82 -13.68 5.43
N GLY A 147 8.57 -13.77 4.98
CA GLY A 147 7.94 -12.78 4.12
C GLY A 147 7.59 -11.50 4.88
N VAL A 148 7.14 -11.59 6.12
CA VAL A 148 6.88 -10.43 7.00
C VAL A 148 8.16 -9.61 7.19
N GLU A 149 9.30 -10.26 7.47
CA GLU A 149 10.59 -9.56 7.58
C GLU A 149 10.98 -8.83 6.28
N LYS A 150 10.70 -9.44 5.12
CA LYS A 150 10.93 -8.76 3.83
C LYS A 150 10.04 -7.54 3.66
N VAL A 151 8.77 -7.62 4.04
CA VAL A 151 7.86 -6.46 4.03
C VAL A 151 8.39 -5.36 4.94
N ARG A 152 8.81 -5.67 6.17
CA ARG A 152 9.43 -4.70 7.08
C ARG A 152 10.65 -4.03 6.45
N GLY A 153 11.52 -4.80 5.79
CA GLY A 153 12.69 -4.27 5.07
C GLY A 153 12.31 -3.32 3.93
N ILE A 154 11.26 -3.64 3.17
CA ILE A 154 10.73 -2.79 2.10
C ILE A 154 10.20 -1.46 2.67
N LEU A 155 9.38 -1.52 3.72
CA LEU A 155 8.82 -0.30 4.35
C LEU A 155 9.94 0.59 4.91
N ARG A 156 10.97 -0.01 5.53
CA ARG A 156 12.15 0.73 6.00
C ARG A 156 12.85 1.46 4.86
N GLY A 157 13.11 0.79 3.74
CA GLY A 157 13.75 1.40 2.59
C GLY A 157 12.93 2.52 1.94
N LEU A 158 11.60 2.40 1.90
CA LEU A 158 10.70 3.46 1.43
C LEU A 158 10.69 4.66 2.40
N LYS A 159 10.63 4.39 3.71
CA LYS A 159 10.75 5.42 4.74
C LYS A 159 12.04 6.22 4.64
N GLU A 160 13.19 5.55 4.47
CA GLU A 160 14.51 6.18 4.31
C GLU A 160 14.59 7.09 3.06
N ARG A 161 13.78 6.81 2.03
CA ARG A 161 13.63 7.64 0.83
C ARG A 161 12.70 8.83 1.00
N GLY A 162 12.02 8.93 2.13
CA GLY A 162 11.10 10.02 2.43
C GLY A 162 9.63 9.73 2.08
N SER A 163 9.27 8.52 1.68
CA SER A 163 7.86 8.19 1.38
C SER A 163 6.97 8.32 2.63
N VAL A 164 5.73 8.74 2.42
CA VAL A 164 4.63 8.60 3.39
C VAL A 164 4.07 7.19 3.29
N ILE A 165 4.05 6.44 4.38
CA ILE A 165 3.56 5.07 4.36
C ILE A 165 2.40 4.95 5.34
N ILE A 166 1.25 4.45 4.87
CA ILE A 166 0.05 4.20 5.67
C ILE A 166 -0.25 2.70 5.65
N VAL A 167 -0.26 2.08 6.80
CA VAL A 167 -0.49 0.63 6.95
C VAL A 167 -1.67 0.40 7.88
N ALA A 168 -2.58 -0.51 7.51
CA ALA A 168 -3.54 -1.09 8.45
C ALA A 168 -3.22 -2.56 8.66
N CYS A 169 -3.29 -3.01 9.91
CA CYS A 169 -3.14 -4.40 10.28
C CYS A 169 -4.11 -4.75 11.41
N HIS A 170 -4.64 -5.97 11.40
CA HIS A 170 -5.50 -6.48 12.49
C HIS A 170 -4.69 -6.78 13.74
N ASP A 171 -3.52 -7.34 13.57
CA ASP A 171 -2.63 -7.65 14.67
C ASP A 171 -1.98 -6.38 15.20
N ARG A 172 -2.21 -6.12 16.48
CA ARG A 172 -1.70 -4.91 17.14
C ARG A 172 -0.18 -4.97 17.31
N GLU A 173 0.37 -6.11 17.68
CA GLU A 173 1.80 -6.26 17.93
C GLU A 173 2.56 -6.06 16.60
N GLU A 174 2.05 -6.65 15.52
CA GLU A 174 2.61 -6.45 14.19
C GLU A 174 2.50 -5.00 13.72
N LEU A 175 1.36 -4.33 13.99
CA LEU A 175 1.21 -2.93 13.63
C LEU A 175 2.20 -2.03 14.40
N GLU A 176 2.43 -2.31 15.68
CA GLU A 176 3.43 -1.60 16.51
C GLU A 176 4.86 -1.81 16.01
N LEU A 177 5.17 -3.00 15.46
CA LEU A 177 6.48 -3.29 14.86
C LEU A 177 6.68 -2.66 13.48
N LEU A 178 5.60 -2.41 12.75
CA LEU A 178 5.65 -1.83 11.41
C LEU A 178 5.64 -0.30 11.41
N SER A 179 5.11 0.35 12.46
CA SER A 179 4.72 1.76 12.44
C SER A 179 5.55 2.62 13.38
N ASP A 180 5.79 3.87 12.98
CA ASP A 180 6.38 4.89 13.84
C ASP A 180 5.31 5.57 14.72
N ASP A 181 4.16 5.84 14.13
CA ASP A 181 3.02 6.48 14.79
C ASP A 181 1.75 5.62 14.59
N ILE A 182 0.93 5.46 15.61
CA ILE A 182 -0.33 4.73 15.53
C ILE A 182 -1.51 5.67 15.67
N ILE A 183 -2.38 5.66 14.67
CA ILE A 183 -3.60 6.43 14.61
C ILE A 183 -4.77 5.49 14.92
N LYS A 184 -5.47 5.76 16.03
CA LYS A 184 -6.64 4.97 16.42
C LYS A 184 -7.91 5.52 15.80
N ILE A 185 -8.64 4.68 15.07
CA ILE A 185 -9.90 5.02 14.43
C ILE A 185 -11.03 4.21 15.07
N SER A 186 -12.06 4.89 15.58
CA SER A 186 -13.25 4.26 16.13
C SER A 186 -14.51 4.99 15.68
N LYS A 187 -15.52 4.22 15.26
CA LYS A 187 -16.81 4.76 14.78
C LYS A 187 -16.63 5.88 13.76
N VAL A 188 -15.68 5.70 12.83
CA VAL A 188 -15.36 6.64 11.74
C VAL A 188 -14.75 7.97 12.23
N ARG A 189 -14.25 8.02 13.48
CA ARG A 189 -13.56 9.15 14.12
C ARG A 189 -12.19 8.74 14.64
N ILE A 190 -11.30 9.71 14.79
CA ILE A 190 -10.02 9.49 15.49
C ILE A 190 -10.28 9.56 16.99
N ILE A 191 -9.63 8.67 17.72
CA ILE A 191 -9.59 8.66 19.18
C ILE A 191 -8.17 8.82 19.67
N ALA A 192 -7.99 9.62 20.68
CA ALA A 192 -6.69 9.86 21.33
C ALA A 192 -6.12 8.58 21.99
#